data_5fcea954d04ae25b923c9b457099d5b0
#
_entry.id   5fcea954d04ae25b923c9b457099d5b0
#
_cell.length_a   1.000
_cell.length_b   1.000
_cell.length_c   1.000
_cell.angle_alpha   90.00
_cell.angle_beta   90.00
_cell.angle_gamma   90.00
#
_symmetry.space_group_name_H-M   'P 1'
#
loop_
_entity.id
_entity.type
_entity.pdbx_description
1 polymer ?
#
loop_
_entity_poly.entity_id
_entity_poly.type
_entity_poly.pdbx_seq_one_letter_code
_entity_poly.pdbx_strand_id
1 'polypeptide(L)'
;LSPLLDAAVEQARGALDRDGALAKDAALSIERTLAPASADLKRLRVNCIGHAHIDMNWMWRFDETVSITVETVRTMLMLMREYPAFTFGQSQASVYRIVEEFAPEMLDEIRERVHEGRWEVSASSWTECDKNMPSGESLVRQILYTKRYLGRLLDLDPDTLRLNFEPDTFGHNKNVPEILASGGVDYYYHCRGCDYRYVYRWQAESGREVLVYQDPKWYMGPV
;
A
#
# COMPACT_ATOMS: atom_id res chain seq x y z
N LEU A 1 0.10 -24.53 16.79
CA LEU A 1 0.96 -23.88 15.77
C LEU A 1 2.19 -23.26 16.40
N SER A 2 2.06 -22.52 17.54
CA SER A 2 3.16 -21.82 18.21
C SER A 2 4.36 -22.73 18.56
N PRO A 3 4.19 -23.91 19.17
CA PRO A 3 5.33 -24.77 19.49
C PRO A 3 6.16 -25.22 18.27
N LEU A 4 5.51 -25.46 17.13
CA LEU A 4 6.19 -25.84 15.90
C LEU A 4 6.97 -24.66 15.31
N LEU A 5 6.40 -23.46 15.37
CA LEU A 5 7.08 -22.24 14.93
C LEU A 5 8.28 -21.92 15.82
N ASP A 6 8.12 -22.01 17.15
CA ASP A 6 9.20 -21.79 18.10
C ASP A 6 10.35 -22.77 17.85
N ALA A 7 10.06 -24.05 17.65
CA ALA A 7 11.07 -25.05 17.33
C ALA A 7 11.76 -24.77 15.97
N ALA A 8 11.02 -24.36 14.96
CA ALA A 8 11.58 -24.01 13.66
C ALA A 8 12.50 -22.77 13.73
N VAL A 9 12.09 -21.75 14.50
CA VAL A 9 12.90 -20.54 14.73
C VAL A 9 14.19 -20.87 15.46
N GLU A 10 14.14 -21.71 16.50
CA GLU A 10 15.35 -22.13 17.23
C GLU A 10 16.30 -22.95 16.36
N GLN A 11 15.77 -23.82 15.48
CA GLN A 11 16.58 -24.54 14.51
C GLN A 11 17.27 -23.58 13.51
N ALA A 12 16.54 -22.57 13.01
CA ALA A 12 17.09 -21.57 12.11
C ALA A 12 18.18 -20.74 12.77
N ARG A 13 17.95 -20.25 13.99
CA ARG A 13 18.94 -19.51 14.77
C ARG A 13 20.19 -20.34 15.02
N GLY A 14 20.02 -21.58 15.49
CA GLY A 14 21.14 -22.47 15.74
C GLY A 14 21.96 -22.81 14.48
N ALA A 15 21.35 -22.86 13.31
CA ALA A 15 22.05 -23.01 12.04
C ALA A 15 22.83 -21.74 11.66
N LEU A 16 22.19 -20.57 11.77
CA LEU A 16 22.83 -19.28 11.50
C LEU A 16 24.00 -18.99 12.43
N ASP A 17 23.88 -19.30 13.72
CA ASP A 17 24.94 -19.10 14.72
C ASP A 17 26.15 -20.00 14.46
N ARG A 18 25.95 -21.22 13.96
CA ARG A 18 27.04 -22.13 13.66
C ARG A 18 27.74 -21.85 12.33
N ASP A 19 26.93 -21.60 11.29
CA ASP A 19 27.38 -21.67 9.89
C ASP A 19 27.41 -20.29 9.21
N GLY A 20 26.91 -19.25 9.87
CA GLY A 20 26.77 -17.90 9.34
C GLY A 20 25.76 -17.78 8.17
N ALA A 21 25.14 -18.90 7.79
CA ALA A 21 24.14 -18.97 6.73
C ALA A 21 23.18 -20.15 6.94
N LEU A 22 22.00 -20.10 6.34
CA LEU A 22 21.05 -21.20 6.36
C LEU A 22 21.37 -22.19 5.25
N ALA A 23 22.14 -23.25 5.55
CA ALA A 23 22.46 -24.30 4.59
C ALA A 23 21.19 -25.08 4.16
N LYS A 24 21.22 -25.68 2.98
CA LYS A 24 20.08 -26.41 2.41
C LYS A 24 19.54 -27.51 3.33
N ASP A 25 20.43 -28.25 4.00
CA ASP A 25 20.04 -29.33 4.89
C ASP A 25 19.34 -28.81 6.17
N ALA A 26 19.77 -27.64 6.67
CA ALA A 26 19.10 -26.95 7.77
C ALA A 26 17.69 -26.47 7.36
N ALA A 27 17.56 -25.90 6.17
CA ALA A 27 16.26 -25.47 5.62
C ALA A 27 15.30 -26.68 5.48
N LEU A 28 15.76 -27.80 4.93
CA LEU A 28 14.96 -29.03 4.81
C LEU A 28 14.58 -29.62 6.18
N SER A 29 15.42 -29.46 7.21
CA SER A 29 15.10 -29.87 8.57
C SER A 29 13.99 -29.02 9.17
N ILE A 30 14.05 -27.71 8.96
CA ILE A 30 13.02 -26.74 9.41
C ILE A 30 11.68 -27.03 8.71
N GLU A 31 11.69 -27.29 7.41
CA GLU A 31 10.49 -27.66 6.66
C GLU A 31 9.83 -28.93 7.23
N ARG A 32 10.64 -29.95 7.58
CA ARG A 32 10.11 -31.16 8.22
C ARG A 32 9.50 -30.87 9.60
N THR A 33 10.07 -29.98 10.39
CA THR A 33 9.50 -29.55 11.67
C THR A 33 8.14 -28.85 11.47
N LEU A 34 7.98 -28.09 10.41
CA LEU A 34 6.74 -27.37 10.09
C LEU A 34 5.71 -28.23 9.33
N ALA A 35 6.10 -29.37 8.79
CA ALA A 35 5.23 -30.21 7.98
C ALA A 35 3.89 -30.58 8.62
N PRO A 36 3.81 -30.88 9.94
CA PRO A 36 2.53 -31.17 10.61
C PRO A 36 1.53 -30.00 10.56
N ALA A 37 2.04 -28.75 10.51
CA ALA A 37 1.19 -27.55 10.40
C ALA A 37 0.72 -27.29 8.97
N SER A 38 1.27 -27.95 7.96
CA SER A 38 1.07 -27.67 6.54
C SER A 38 -0.42 -27.75 6.12
N ALA A 39 -1.16 -28.72 6.64
CA ALA A 39 -2.57 -28.90 6.29
C ALA A 39 -3.43 -27.72 6.75
N ASP A 40 -3.18 -27.21 7.94
CA ASP A 40 -3.92 -26.07 8.50
C ASP A 40 -3.48 -24.75 7.83
N LEU A 41 -2.18 -24.58 7.58
CA LEU A 41 -1.63 -23.39 6.92
C LEU A 41 -2.12 -23.26 5.48
N LYS A 42 -2.25 -24.39 4.75
CA LYS A 42 -2.78 -24.40 3.37
C LYS A 42 -4.25 -24.00 3.26
N ARG A 43 -4.99 -23.95 4.37
CA ARG A 43 -6.35 -23.39 4.39
C ARG A 43 -6.37 -21.86 4.46
N LEU A 44 -5.27 -21.27 4.85
CA LEU A 44 -5.13 -19.82 4.89
C LEU A 44 -4.87 -19.28 3.49
N ARG A 45 -5.58 -18.24 3.13
CA ARG A 45 -5.34 -17.48 1.91
C ARG A 45 -4.54 -16.22 2.26
N VAL A 46 -3.34 -16.13 1.73
CA VAL A 46 -2.52 -14.92 1.84
C VAL A 46 -2.64 -14.17 0.51
N ASN A 47 -3.17 -12.95 0.56
CA ASN A 47 -3.20 -12.05 -0.59
C ASN A 47 -2.00 -11.12 -0.49
N CYS A 48 -1.07 -11.24 -1.45
CA CYS A 48 0.09 -10.37 -1.56
C CYS A 48 -0.21 -9.32 -2.62
N ILE A 49 -0.26 -8.05 -2.22
CA ILE A 49 -0.53 -6.93 -3.12
C ILE A 49 0.71 -6.04 -3.10
N GLY A 50 1.32 -5.83 -4.28
CA GLY A 50 2.44 -4.90 -4.42
C GLY A 50 1.96 -3.46 -4.22
N HIS A 51 2.79 -2.65 -3.54
CA HIS A 51 2.61 -1.19 -3.44
C HIS A 51 3.97 -0.52 -3.41
N ALA A 52 4.08 0.65 -3.99
CA ALA A 52 5.27 1.49 -3.88
C ALA A 52 4.91 2.83 -3.23
N HIS A 53 5.39 3.04 -2.01
CA HIS A 53 5.38 4.36 -1.39
C HIS A 53 6.49 5.22 -2.02
N ILE A 54 6.11 6.36 -2.59
CA ILE A 54 7.04 7.28 -3.24
C ILE A 54 6.93 8.64 -2.58
N ASP A 55 8.03 9.06 -1.94
CA ASP A 55 8.16 10.41 -1.41
C ASP A 55 8.26 11.42 -2.56
N MET A 56 7.37 12.42 -2.56
CA MET A 56 7.41 13.49 -3.58
C MET A 56 8.66 14.36 -3.45
N ASN A 57 9.10 14.59 -2.23
CA ASN A 57 10.38 15.20 -1.86
C ASN A 57 10.78 14.68 -0.49
N TRP A 58 12.03 14.27 -0.35
CA TRP A 58 12.57 13.83 0.93
C TRP A 58 14.04 14.27 1.08
N MET A 59 15.00 13.33 1.13
CA MET A 59 16.44 13.65 1.13
C MET A 59 17.00 13.83 -0.28
N TRP A 60 16.12 13.98 -1.27
CA TRP A 60 16.44 14.16 -2.69
C TRP A 60 15.57 15.23 -3.33
N ARG A 61 15.91 15.58 -4.56
CA ARG A 61 15.22 16.61 -5.34
C ARG A 61 14.07 15.97 -6.15
N PHE A 62 13.18 16.82 -6.66
CA PHE A 62 12.04 16.40 -7.45
C PHE A 62 12.42 15.63 -8.73
N ASP A 63 13.54 15.97 -9.35
CA ASP A 63 14.07 15.25 -10.52
C ASP A 63 14.38 13.77 -10.20
N GLU A 64 14.83 13.48 -8.99
CA GLU A 64 15.01 12.10 -8.52
C GLU A 64 13.69 11.41 -8.24
N THR A 65 12.71 12.11 -7.67
CA THR A 65 11.33 11.58 -7.52
C THR A 65 10.74 11.17 -8.88
N VAL A 66 10.95 11.99 -9.91
CA VAL A 66 10.53 11.66 -11.28
C VAL A 66 11.17 10.36 -11.76
N SER A 67 12.49 10.25 -11.61
CA SER A 67 13.22 9.03 -12.02
C SER A 67 12.73 7.79 -11.28
N ILE A 68 12.60 7.87 -9.94
CA ILE A 68 12.10 6.77 -9.11
C ILE A 68 10.68 6.37 -9.53
N THR A 69 9.82 7.35 -9.76
CA THR A 69 8.42 7.10 -10.16
C THR A 69 8.36 6.38 -11.51
N VAL A 70 9.06 6.89 -12.52
CA VAL A 70 9.06 6.31 -13.87
C VAL A 70 9.63 4.88 -13.86
N GLU A 71 10.74 4.66 -13.17
CA GLU A 71 11.34 3.32 -13.07
C GLU A 71 10.47 2.34 -12.28
N THR A 72 9.82 2.79 -11.21
CA THR A 72 8.87 1.99 -10.44
C THR A 72 7.72 1.53 -11.32
N VAL A 73 7.05 2.46 -11.99
CA VAL A 73 5.91 2.14 -12.87
C VAL A 73 6.33 1.20 -13.99
N ARG A 74 7.47 1.46 -14.65
CA ARG A 74 8.03 0.58 -15.70
C ARG A 74 8.26 -0.84 -15.18
N THR A 75 8.84 -0.96 -13.99
CA THR A 75 9.09 -2.26 -13.35
C THR A 75 7.79 -2.99 -13.04
N MET A 76 6.78 -2.31 -12.48
CA MET A 76 5.50 -2.93 -12.16
C MET A 76 4.77 -3.40 -13.42
N LEU A 77 4.75 -2.62 -14.49
CA LEU A 77 4.18 -3.05 -15.76
C LEU A 77 4.93 -4.24 -16.37
N MET A 78 6.25 -4.26 -16.28
CA MET A 78 7.07 -5.41 -16.69
C MET A 78 6.70 -6.68 -15.90
N LEU A 79 6.59 -6.59 -14.58
CA LEU A 79 6.18 -7.71 -13.73
C LEU A 79 4.76 -8.19 -14.05
N MET A 80 3.83 -7.29 -14.37
CA MET A 80 2.48 -7.65 -14.80
C MET A 80 2.45 -8.39 -16.14
N ARG A 81 3.36 -8.09 -17.05
CA ARG A 81 3.49 -8.85 -18.31
C ARG A 81 4.05 -10.24 -18.07
N GLU A 82 5.04 -10.36 -17.19
CA GLU A 82 5.71 -11.62 -16.88
C GLU A 82 4.87 -12.53 -15.99
N TYR A 83 4.17 -11.96 -15.01
CA TYR A 83 3.39 -12.69 -14.00
C TYR A 83 1.91 -12.31 -14.06
N PRO A 84 1.05 -13.12 -14.73
CA PRO A 84 -0.38 -12.81 -14.88
C PRO A 84 -1.15 -12.67 -13.56
N ALA A 85 -0.69 -13.30 -12.48
CA ALA A 85 -1.29 -13.21 -11.15
C ALA A 85 -0.80 -12.01 -10.33
N PHE A 86 0.21 -11.26 -10.81
CA PHE A 86 0.75 -10.11 -10.08
C PHE A 86 -0.24 -8.96 -10.07
N THR A 87 -0.48 -8.40 -8.89
CA THR A 87 -1.33 -7.22 -8.68
C THR A 87 -0.55 -6.13 -7.98
N PHE A 88 -0.91 -4.89 -8.26
CA PHE A 88 -0.24 -3.72 -7.73
C PHE A 88 -1.24 -2.62 -7.41
N GLY A 89 -1.04 -1.92 -6.29
CA GLY A 89 -1.80 -0.74 -5.91
C GLY A 89 -0.90 0.49 -5.90
N GLN A 90 -1.36 1.61 -6.46
CA GLN A 90 -0.62 2.86 -6.42
C GLN A 90 -1.46 3.97 -5.81
N SER A 91 -0.94 4.55 -4.74
CA SER A 91 -1.49 5.75 -4.11
C SER A 91 -0.90 7.03 -4.72
N GLN A 92 -1.45 8.18 -4.32
CA GLN A 92 -1.06 9.54 -4.70
C GLN A 92 -1.30 9.87 -6.19
N ALA A 93 -2.18 10.84 -6.46
CA ALA A 93 -2.43 11.32 -7.83
C ALA A 93 -1.18 11.95 -8.46
N SER A 94 -0.30 12.53 -7.65
CA SER A 94 0.99 13.10 -8.09
C SER A 94 1.89 12.09 -8.80
N VAL A 95 1.85 10.81 -8.42
CA VAL A 95 2.57 9.73 -9.12
C VAL A 95 2.07 9.60 -10.57
N TYR A 96 0.77 9.57 -10.76
CA TYR A 96 0.17 9.50 -12.10
C TYR A 96 0.43 10.77 -12.91
N ARG A 97 0.49 11.94 -12.25
CA ARG A 97 0.85 13.20 -12.90
C ARG A 97 2.30 13.18 -13.40
N ILE A 98 3.22 12.62 -12.65
CA ILE A 98 4.60 12.43 -13.08
C ILE A 98 4.66 11.51 -14.31
N VAL A 99 3.91 10.41 -14.31
CA VAL A 99 3.85 9.51 -15.47
C VAL A 99 3.26 10.23 -16.69
N GLU A 100 2.17 10.98 -16.52
CA GLU A 100 1.55 11.76 -17.61
C GLU A 100 2.55 12.74 -18.26
N GLU A 101 3.38 13.37 -17.45
CA GLU A 101 4.30 14.42 -17.91
C GLU A 101 5.62 13.87 -18.46
N PHE A 102 6.18 12.84 -17.86
CA PHE A 102 7.54 12.37 -18.14
C PHE A 102 7.63 10.99 -18.83
N ALA A 103 6.55 10.22 -18.84
CA ALA A 103 6.49 8.90 -19.47
C ALA A 103 5.08 8.55 -19.96
N PRO A 104 4.45 9.44 -20.76
CA PRO A 104 3.04 9.29 -21.17
C PRO A 104 2.76 8.02 -21.96
N GLU A 105 3.78 7.41 -22.57
CA GLU A 105 3.68 6.14 -23.29
C GLU A 105 3.25 4.96 -22.42
N MET A 106 3.40 5.05 -21.10
CA MET A 106 2.98 4.01 -20.17
C MET A 106 1.50 4.10 -19.78
N LEU A 107 0.81 5.20 -20.07
CA LEU A 107 -0.55 5.44 -19.58
C LEU A 107 -1.57 4.46 -20.16
N ASP A 108 -1.44 4.09 -21.43
CA ASP A 108 -2.39 3.18 -22.06
C ASP A 108 -2.31 1.79 -21.42
N GLU A 109 -1.11 1.32 -21.14
CA GLU A 109 -0.95 0.06 -20.43
C GLU A 109 -1.43 0.13 -18.97
N ILE A 110 -1.20 1.24 -18.27
CA ILE A 110 -1.76 1.45 -16.92
C ILE A 110 -3.28 1.36 -16.95
N ARG A 111 -3.95 2.03 -17.90
CA ARG A 111 -5.42 1.95 -18.08
C ARG A 111 -5.87 0.51 -18.30
N GLU A 112 -5.18 -0.22 -19.17
CA GLU A 112 -5.47 -1.63 -19.43
C GLU A 112 -5.40 -2.45 -18.12
N ARG A 113 -4.31 -2.31 -17.35
CA ARG A 113 -4.14 -3.03 -16.07
C ARG A 113 -5.18 -2.62 -15.01
N VAL A 114 -5.60 -1.36 -15.01
CA VAL A 114 -6.69 -0.87 -14.15
C VAL A 114 -8.01 -1.52 -14.53
N HIS A 115 -8.36 -1.55 -15.80
CA HIS A 115 -9.61 -2.18 -16.28
C HIS A 115 -9.62 -3.70 -16.10
N GLU A 116 -8.47 -4.36 -16.14
CA GLU A 116 -8.32 -5.77 -15.78
C GLU A 116 -8.49 -6.04 -14.28
N GLY A 117 -8.48 -5.01 -13.43
CA GLY A 117 -8.48 -5.15 -11.97
C GLY A 117 -7.16 -5.62 -11.38
N ARG A 118 -6.08 -5.51 -12.12
CA ARG A 118 -4.73 -5.88 -11.67
C ARG A 118 -3.91 -4.71 -11.14
N TRP A 119 -4.27 -3.51 -11.54
CA TRP A 119 -3.73 -2.26 -11.00
C TRP A 119 -4.83 -1.53 -10.25
N GLU A 120 -4.72 -1.46 -8.92
CA GLU A 120 -5.66 -0.72 -8.10
C GLU A 120 -5.21 0.73 -7.95
N VAL A 121 -6.13 1.65 -8.22
CA VAL A 121 -5.93 3.06 -7.96
C VAL A 121 -6.35 3.34 -6.51
N SER A 122 -5.42 3.21 -5.58
CA SER A 122 -5.67 3.44 -4.15
C SER A 122 -5.46 4.91 -3.74
N ALA A 123 -5.52 5.82 -4.72
CA ALA A 123 -5.32 7.25 -4.54
C ALA A 123 -6.66 7.97 -4.39
N SER A 124 -6.91 8.52 -3.21
CA SER A 124 -7.97 9.51 -3.00
C SER A 124 -7.42 10.89 -2.65
N SER A 125 -6.11 11.01 -2.44
CA SER A 125 -5.39 12.27 -2.20
C SER A 125 -4.37 12.55 -3.29
N TRP A 126 -4.13 13.84 -3.55
CA TRP A 126 -3.12 14.27 -4.52
C TRP A 126 -1.71 13.86 -4.10
N THR A 127 -1.40 14.13 -2.83
CA THR A 127 -0.17 13.66 -2.18
C THR A 127 -0.51 13.08 -0.82
N GLU A 128 0.34 12.19 -0.32
CA GLU A 128 0.32 11.76 1.06
C GLU A 128 0.88 12.89 1.95
N CYS A 129 0.00 13.61 2.61
CA CYS A 129 0.36 14.77 3.41
C CYS A 129 0.08 14.55 4.89
N ASP A 130 0.86 15.21 5.77
CA ASP A 130 0.53 15.31 7.19
C ASP A 130 -0.82 16.02 7.37
N LYS A 131 -1.80 15.33 7.96
CA LYS A 131 -3.17 15.85 8.09
C LYS A 131 -3.30 16.94 9.17
N ASN A 132 -2.26 17.17 9.98
CA ASN A 132 -2.26 18.25 10.98
C ASN A 132 -1.76 19.59 10.43
N MET A 133 -1.06 19.58 9.30
CA MET A 133 -0.42 20.78 8.75
C MET A 133 -1.32 21.58 7.78
N PRO A 134 -2.01 20.97 6.80
CA PRO A 134 -2.83 21.69 5.85
C PRO A 134 -4.15 22.17 6.47
N SER A 135 -4.72 23.21 5.87
CA SER A 135 -6.08 23.63 6.20
C SER A 135 -7.13 22.58 5.77
N GLY A 136 -8.31 22.62 6.37
CA GLY A 136 -9.43 21.75 5.96
C GLY A 136 -9.80 21.93 4.48
N GLU A 137 -9.75 23.14 3.95
CA GLU A 137 -9.97 23.44 2.54
C GLU A 137 -8.93 22.74 1.65
N SER A 138 -7.65 22.75 2.06
CA SER A 138 -6.59 22.05 1.33
C SER A 138 -6.82 20.54 1.31
N LEU A 139 -7.23 19.95 2.44
CA LEU A 139 -7.55 18.54 2.53
C LEU A 139 -8.75 18.13 1.66
N VAL A 140 -9.79 18.96 1.61
CA VAL A 140 -10.94 18.74 0.71
C VAL A 140 -10.50 18.79 -0.75
N ARG A 141 -9.64 19.75 -1.12
CA ARG A 141 -9.12 19.87 -2.49
C ARG A 141 -8.23 18.71 -2.89
N GLN A 142 -7.49 18.12 -1.97
CA GLN A 142 -6.72 16.88 -2.21
C GLN A 142 -7.63 15.82 -2.82
N ILE A 143 -8.80 15.57 -2.22
CA ILE A 143 -9.75 14.55 -2.69
C ILE A 143 -10.42 14.99 -3.99
N LEU A 144 -10.95 16.21 -4.03
CA LEU A 144 -11.72 16.72 -5.17
C LEU A 144 -10.89 16.69 -6.47
N TYR A 145 -9.67 17.20 -6.42
CA TYR A 145 -8.81 17.24 -7.59
C TYR A 145 -8.32 15.86 -8.00
N THR A 146 -7.99 15.01 -7.04
CA THR A 146 -7.60 13.62 -7.31
C THR A 146 -8.68 12.87 -8.06
N LYS A 147 -9.90 12.85 -7.52
CA LYS A 147 -11.01 12.13 -8.16
C LYS A 147 -11.29 12.63 -9.57
N ARG A 148 -11.35 13.94 -9.79
CA ARG A 148 -11.55 14.54 -11.11
C ARG A 148 -10.41 14.23 -12.09
N TYR A 149 -9.20 14.33 -11.61
CA TYR A 149 -8.01 14.13 -12.42
C TYR A 149 -7.85 12.67 -12.83
N LEU A 150 -7.87 11.75 -11.87
CA LEU A 150 -7.69 10.32 -12.14
C LEU A 150 -8.87 9.72 -12.90
N GLY A 151 -10.11 10.15 -12.61
CA GLY A 151 -11.28 9.74 -13.37
C GLY A 151 -11.10 10.03 -14.88
N ARG A 152 -10.63 11.23 -15.21
CA ARG A 152 -10.34 11.62 -16.60
C ARG A 152 -9.12 10.92 -17.17
N LEU A 153 -8.01 10.88 -16.40
CA LEU A 153 -6.74 10.33 -16.87
C LEU A 153 -6.83 8.83 -17.18
N LEU A 154 -7.52 8.09 -16.33
CA LEU A 154 -7.56 6.63 -16.36
C LEU A 154 -8.89 6.07 -16.86
N ASP A 155 -9.80 6.93 -17.31
CA ASP A 155 -11.16 6.56 -17.76
C ASP A 155 -11.92 5.75 -16.71
N LEU A 156 -11.97 6.32 -15.48
CA LEU A 156 -12.62 5.71 -14.32
C LEU A 156 -13.79 6.55 -13.84
N ASP A 157 -14.81 5.88 -13.29
CA ASP A 157 -15.80 6.56 -12.47
C ASP A 157 -15.11 7.08 -11.19
N PRO A 158 -15.08 8.41 -10.94
CA PRO A 158 -14.47 8.99 -9.75
C PRO A 158 -15.02 8.43 -8.43
N ASP A 159 -16.26 7.94 -8.42
CA ASP A 159 -16.89 7.37 -7.24
C ASP A 159 -16.35 5.97 -6.88
N THR A 160 -15.59 5.34 -7.75
CA THR A 160 -14.86 4.10 -7.43
C THR A 160 -13.62 4.35 -6.58
N LEU A 161 -13.11 5.58 -6.54
CA LEU A 161 -11.95 5.96 -5.73
C LEU A 161 -12.38 6.19 -4.26
N ARG A 162 -12.51 5.07 -3.53
CA ARG A 162 -13.07 5.03 -2.16
C ARG A 162 -12.03 4.71 -1.08
N LEU A 163 -10.80 4.42 -1.46
CA LEU A 163 -9.70 4.12 -0.54
C LEU A 163 -8.70 5.27 -0.52
N ASN A 164 -8.39 5.77 0.67
CA ASN A 164 -7.25 6.66 0.89
C ASN A 164 -6.12 5.86 1.55
N PHE A 165 -5.11 5.53 0.77
CA PHE A 165 -3.98 4.71 1.20
C PHE A 165 -2.77 5.61 1.48
N GLU A 166 -2.44 5.78 2.75
CA GLU A 166 -1.40 6.71 3.22
C GLU A 166 -0.51 6.06 4.28
N PRO A 167 0.41 5.18 3.87
CA PRO A 167 1.19 4.37 4.79
C PRO A 167 2.13 5.18 5.68
N ASP A 168 2.64 6.31 5.22
CA ASP A 168 3.66 7.08 5.95
C ASP A 168 3.19 8.43 6.48
N THR A 169 1.91 8.75 6.38
CA THR A 169 1.34 10.00 6.91
C THR A 169 1.62 10.15 8.42
N PHE A 170 2.21 11.27 8.83
CA PHE A 170 2.68 11.49 10.20
C PHE A 170 1.58 11.94 11.14
N GLY A 171 0.64 12.73 10.67
CA GLY A 171 -0.39 13.31 11.49
C GLY A 171 -1.82 13.02 11.02
N HIS A 172 -2.71 12.78 11.97
CA HIS A 172 -4.11 12.44 11.72
C HIS A 172 -5.01 13.30 12.62
N ASN A 173 -5.47 14.47 12.13
CA ASN A 173 -6.38 15.29 12.93
C ASN A 173 -7.79 14.70 13.01
N LYS A 174 -8.55 15.11 14.04
CA LYS A 174 -9.88 14.56 14.32
C LYS A 174 -10.94 14.77 13.22
N ASN A 175 -10.71 15.67 12.28
CA ASN A 175 -11.63 15.96 11.19
C ASN A 175 -11.38 15.10 9.92
N VAL A 176 -10.35 14.28 9.91
CA VAL A 176 -10.04 13.41 8.77
C VAL A 176 -11.24 12.55 8.36
N PRO A 177 -11.97 11.86 9.27
CA PRO A 177 -13.12 11.06 8.87
C PRO A 177 -14.26 11.91 8.23
N GLU A 178 -14.48 13.14 8.70
CA GLU A 178 -15.45 14.05 8.10
C GLU A 178 -15.07 14.37 6.65
N ILE A 179 -13.81 14.74 6.42
CA ILE A 179 -13.32 15.15 5.11
C ILE A 179 -13.36 13.96 4.14
N LEU A 180 -12.87 12.80 4.57
CA LEU A 180 -12.84 11.59 3.75
C LEU A 180 -14.25 11.14 3.37
N ALA A 181 -15.14 10.96 4.36
CA ALA A 181 -16.50 10.50 4.12
C ALA A 181 -17.31 11.50 3.27
N SER A 182 -17.14 12.81 3.49
CA SER A 182 -17.79 13.84 2.66
C SER A 182 -17.26 13.82 1.22
N GLY A 183 -16.03 13.40 1.01
CA GLY A 183 -15.42 13.20 -0.32
C GLY A 183 -15.75 11.86 -0.96
N GLY A 184 -16.62 11.03 -0.36
CA GLY A 184 -16.96 9.69 -0.86
C GLY A 184 -15.81 8.70 -0.73
N VAL A 185 -15.00 8.82 0.34
CA VAL A 185 -13.93 7.89 0.70
C VAL A 185 -14.40 7.12 1.92
N ASP A 186 -14.48 5.80 1.82
CA ASP A 186 -15.01 4.93 2.87
C ASP A 186 -13.93 4.20 3.65
N TYR A 187 -12.75 4.07 3.06
CA TYR A 187 -11.64 3.28 3.59
C TYR A 187 -10.39 4.14 3.78
N TYR A 188 -9.74 3.97 4.91
CA TYR A 188 -8.51 4.66 5.21
C TYR A 188 -7.44 3.67 5.68
N TYR A 189 -6.29 3.68 5.04
CA TYR A 189 -5.13 2.88 5.44
C TYR A 189 -4.02 3.81 5.93
N HIS A 190 -3.43 3.48 7.08
CA HIS A 190 -2.24 4.16 7.60
C HIS A 190 -1.41 3.22 8.50
N CYS A 191 -0.17 3.61 8.77
CA CYS A 191 0.72 2.88 9.69
C CYS A 191 0.99 3.68 10.96
N ARG A 192 1.31 4.97 10.84
CA ARG A 192 1.69 5.81 11.98
C ARG A 192 0.48 6.22 12.81
N GLY A 193 0.72 6.56 14.06
CA GLY A 193 -0.13 7.45 14.89
C GLY A 193 -1.14 6.73 15.68
N CYS A 194 -1.44 5.91 16.35
CA CYS A 194 -2.35 5.48 17.39
C CYS A 194 -2.15 4.05 17.95
N ASP A 195 -3.01 3.65 18.86
CA ASP A 195 -2.84 2.53 19.78
C ASP A 195 -3.12 1.13 19.19
N TYR A 196 -2.53 0.73 18.06
CA TYR A 196 -2.57 -0.64 17.51
C TYR A 196 -3.98 -1.28 17.45
N ARG A 197 -4.93 -0.56 16.88
CA ARG A 197 -6.32 -1.05 16.79
C ARG A 197 -6.59 -1.93 15.56
N TYR A 198 -5.68 -2.06 14.65
CA TYR A 198 -5.74 -2.81 13.39
C TYR A 198 -6.92 -2.42 12.47
N VAL A 199 -8.15 -2.77 12.84
CA VAL A 199 -9.36 -2.41 12.11
C VAL A 199 -10.32 -1.72 13.06
N TYR A 200 -10.77 -0.51 12.70
CA TYR A 200 -11.71 0.26 13.51
C TYR A 200 -12.53 1.22 12.64
N ARG A 201 -13.68 1.65 13.17
CA ARG A 201 -14.45 2.75 12.59
C ARG A 201 -14.02 4.05 13.24
N TRP A 202 -13.63 4.99 12.42
CA TRP A 202 -13.29 6.33 12.87
C TRP A 202 -14.42 7.28 12.55
N GLN A 203 -15.09 7.75 13.60
CA GLN A 203 -16.28 8.59 13.49
C GLN A 203 -15.94 10.06 13.70
N ALA A 204 -16.49 10.91 12.84
CA ALA A 204 -16.47 12.35 12.98
C ALA A 204 -17.55 12.84 13.97
N GLU A 205 -17.46 14.10 14.38
CA GLU A 205 -18.48 14.74 15.25
C GLU A 205 -19.87 14.81 14.59
N SER A 206 -19.93 14.85 13.25
CA SER A 206 -21.18 14.80 12.47
C SER A 206 -21.88 13.43 12.48
N GLY A 207 -21.21 12.40 12.97
CA GLY A 207 -21.65 11.00 12.89
C GLY A 207 -21.19 10.26 11.62
N ARG A 208 -20.56 10.94 10.66
CA ARG A 208 -19.94 10.27 9.51
C ARG A 208 -18.75 9.43 9.94
N GLU A 209 -18.50 8.34 9.23
CA GLU A 209 -17.44 7.41 9.61
C GLU A 209 -16.71 6.85 8.39
N VAL A 210 -15.48 6.43 8.61
CA VAL A 210 -14.66 5.65 7.66
C VAL A 210 -14.17 4.38 8.33
N LEU A 211 -14.04 3.30 7.56
CA LEU A 211 -13.40 2.10 8.04
C LEU A 211 -11.89 2.24 7.88
N VAL A 212 -11.18 2.09 8.98
CA VAL A 212 -9.72 2.25 9.02
C VAL A 212 -9.04 0.92 9.19
N TYR A 213 -7.98 0.71 8.42
CA TYR A 213 -6.99 -0.31 8.71
C TYR A 213 -5.66 0.36 9.07
N GLN A 214 -5.21 0.11 10.29
CA GLN A 214 -3.88 0.51 10.75
C GLN A 214 -2.93 -0.67 10.68
N ASP A 215 -1.87 -0.55 9.91
CA ASP A 215 -0.87 -1.61 9.83
C ASP A 215 -0.05 -1.67 11.13
N PRO A 216 -0.03 -2.83 11.83
CA PRO A 216 0.62 -2.95 13.12
C PRO A 216 2.15 -3.04 13.04
N LYS A 217 2.69 -3.37 11.88
CA LYS A 217 4.09 -3.72 11.70
C LYS A 217 4.82 -2.88 10.65
N TRP A 218 4.26 -1.73 10.32
CA TRP A 218 4.81 -0.91 9.24
C TRP A 218 4.43 -1.39 7.83
N TYR A 219 4.31 -0.47 6.89
CA TYR A 219 3.90 -0.76 5.51
C TYR A 219 4.93 -1.52 4.67
N MET A 220 6.12 -1.75 5.18
CA MET A 220 7.12 -2.59 4.50
C MET A 220 6.85 -4.09 4.67
N GLY A 221 5.90 -4.47 5.50
CA GLY A 221 5.54 -5.86 5.75
C GLY A 221 6.62 -6.67 6.47
N PRO A 222 6.31 -7.86 6.96
CA PRO A 222 7.33 -8.83 7.30
C PRO A 222 7.93 -9.39 6.00
N VAL A 223 9.18 -9.11 5.74
CA VAL A 223 9.96 -9.79 4.72
C VAL A 223 10.45 -11.11 5.30
#